data_9aefea0c9acafb5d9ea7eda2b1efa752
#
_entry.id   9aefea0c9acafb5d9ea7eda2b1efa752
#
_cell.length_a   1.000
_cell.length_b   1.000
_cell.length_c   1.000
_cell.angle_alpha   90.00
_cell.angle_beta   90.00
_cell.angle_gamma   90.00
#
_symmetry.space_group_name_H-M   'P 1'
#
loop_
_entity.id
_entity.type
_entity.pdbx_description
1 polymer ?
#
loop_
_entity_poly.entity_id
_entity_poly.type
_entity_poly.pdbx_seq_one_letter_code
_entity_poly.pdbx_strand_id
1 'polypeptide(L)'
;MEKIDWNRVKTTIRNWKPGEYIRQTSIVVIGVLITFVGSELVTRCSEQKDIKSTMLLIRDELKNNRKNFEKIVSEFSADERLSALLVEHDMNVRTIPEDSLKQFRYSMGQIRSFFYTRNALDILKNSMLMQKISDKEFLLSLIDVYDCLLYTSPSPRD
;
A
#
# COMPACT_ATOMS: atom_id res chain seq x y z
N MET A 1 20.96 69.25 -12.21
CA MET A 1 21.73 68.13 -12.76
C MET A 1 22.98 67.97 -11.91
N GLU A 2 22.98 67.02 -11.04
CA GLU A 2 24.08 66.71 -10.11
C GLU A 2 25.19 66.03 -10.91
N LYS A 3 26.32 66.64 -10.99
CA LYS A 3 27.50 66.06 -11.72
C LYS A 3 28.01 64.88 -10.94
N ILE A 4 27.91 63.68 -11.52
CA ILE A 4 28.46 62.47 -10.99
C ILE A 4 30.00 62.64 -10.92
N ASP A 5 30.54 62.59 -9.69
CA ASP A 5 31.95 62.70 -9.41
C ASP A 5 32.65 61.35 -9.82
N TRP A 6 33.14 61.35 -11.04
CA TRP A 6 33.84 60.19 -11.65
C TRP A 6 35.09 59.77 -10.89
N ASN A 7 35.70 60.66 -10.12
CA ASN A 7 36.86 60.32 -9.30
C ASN A 7 36.50 59.47 -8.08
N ARG A 8 35.32 59.74 -7.49
CA ARG A 8 34.79 58.91 -6.39
C ARG A 8 34.41 57.53 -6.91
N VAL A 9 33.83 57.40 -8.08
CA VAL A 9 33.46 56.13 -8.70
C VAL A 9 34.68 55.31 -9.00
N LYS A 10 35.74 55.91 -9.58
CA LYS A 10 37.05 55.23 -9.85
C LYS A 10 37.75 54.70 -8.62
N THR A 11 37.73 55.46 -7.50
CA THR A 11 38.36 55.02 -6.24
C THR A 11 37.54 53.91 -5.59
N THR A 12 36.22 53.90 -5.67
CA THR A 12 35.36 52.85 -5.18
C THR A 12 35.57 51.53 -5.97
N ILE A 13 35.69 51.61 -7.30
CA ILE A 13 35.91 50.44 -8.16
C ILE A 13 37.34 49.85 -7.92
N ARG A 14 38.37 50.73 -7.69
CA ARG A 14 39.73 50.29 -7.49
C ARG A 14 39.91 49.58 -6.13
N ASN A 15 39.08 49.90 -5.13
CA ASN A 15 39.08 49.27 -3.81
C ASN A 15 38.20 48.02 -3.74
N TRP A 16 37.50 47.72 -4.85
CA TRP A 16 36.66 46.52 -4.92
C TRP A 16 37.55 45.29 -5.04
N LYS A 17 37.50 44.41 -4.05
CA LYS A 17 38.20 43.14 -4.02
C LYS A 17 37.26 42.04 -4.57
N PRO A 18 37.11 41.88 -5.88
CA PRO A 18 36.16 40.93 -6.45
C PRO A 18 36.43 39.50 -6.01
N GLY A 19 37.69 39.15 -5.71
CA GLY A 19 38.04 37.81 -5.24
C GLY A 19 37.44 37.43 -3.90
N GLU A 20 37.27 38.38 -2.98
CA GLU A 20 36.65 38.11 -1.68
C GLU A 20 35.15 37.88 -1.82
N TYR A 21 34.47 38.66 -2.68
CA TYR A 21 33.05 38.50 -2.97
C TYR A 21 32.77 37.14 -3.64
N ILE A 22 33.60 36.77 -4.63
CA ILE A 22 33.47 35.47 -5.31
C ILE A 22 33.65 34.36 -4.31
N ARG A 23 34.65 34.43 -3.44
CA ARG A 23 34.89 33.40 -2.40
C ARG A 23 33.71 33.28 -1.42
N GLN A 24 33.21 34.41 -0.90
CA GLN A 24 32.06 34.42 0.02
C GLN A 24 30.78 33.86 -0.65
N THR A 25 30.50 34.32 -1.88
CA THR A 25 29.34 33.84 -2.65
C THR A 25 29.47 32.34 -2.94
N SER A 26 30.66 31.87 -3.32
CA SER A 26 30.89 30.44 -3.57
C SER A 26 30.65 29.58 -2.33
N ILE A 27 31.06 30.03 -1.15
CA ILE A 27 30.82 29.29 0.09
C ILE A 27 29.32 29.17 0.38
N VAL A 28 28.58 30.26 0.21
CA VAL A 28 27.13 30.25 0.41
C VAL A 28 26.44 29.32 -0.62
N VAL A 29 26.79 29.43 -1.88
CA VAL A 29 26.23 28.59 -2.96
C VAL A 29 26.52 27.11 -2.70
N ILE A 30 27.76 26.77 -2.35
CA ILE A 30 28.15 25.39 -2.04
C ILE A 30 27.38 24.90 -0.81
N GLY A 31 27.25 25.71 0.25
CA GLY A 31 26.47 25.36 1.43
C GLY A 31 25.01 25.06 1.12
N VAL A 32 24.37 25.89 0.28
CA VAL A 32 22.99 25.67 -0.16
C VAL A 32 22.89 24.39 -0.99
N LEU A 33 23.79 24.16 -1.93
CA LEU A 33 23.80 22.94 -2.76
C LEU A 33 23.96 21.68 -1.90
N ILE A 34 24.86 21.67 -0.93
CA ILE A 34 25.05 20.55 -0.01
C ILE A 34 23.76 20.29 0.79
N THR A 35 23.10 21.34 1.25
CA THR A 35 21.84 21.22 1.99
C THR A 35 20.74 20.60 1.13
N PHE A 36 20.58 21.05 -0.11
CA PHE A 36 19.57 20.51 -1.03
C PHE A 36 19.83 19.04 -1.36
N VAL A 37 21.06 18.68 -1.75
CA VAL A 37 21.43 17.30 -2.05
C VAL A 37 21.26 16.40 -0.83
N GLY A 38 21.72 16.85 0.34
CA GLY A 38 21.57 16.12 1.59
C GLY A 38 20.10 15.87 1.96
N SER A 39 19.28 16.90 1.86
CA SER A 39 17.83 16.79 2.12
C SER A 39 17.15 15.79 1.16
N GLU A 40 17.49 15.84 -0.13
CA GLU A 40 16.91 14.91 -1.10
C GLU A 40 17.31 13.45 -0.83
N LEU A 41 18.56 13.20 -0.47
CA LEU A 41 19.03 11.86 -0.12
C LEU A 41 18.32 11.31 1.11
N VAL A 42 18.17 12.11 2.17
CA VAL A 42 17.45 11.72 3.38
C VAL A 42 15.98 11.41 3.07
N THR A 43 15.32 12.25 2.27
CA THR A 43 13.93 12.05 1.87
C THR A 43 13.77 10.75 1.09
N ARG A 44 14.62 10.49 0.10
CA ARG A 44 14.58 9.23 -0.67
C ARG A 44 14.80 7.99 0.19
N CYS A 45 15.73 8.06 1.16
CA CYS A 45 15.96 6.97 2.09
C CYS A 45 14.74 6.70 3.00
N SER A 46 14.08 7.75 3.48
CA SER A 46 12.85 7.63 4.28
C SER A 46 11.72 7.02 3.45
N GLU A 47 11.47 7.53 2.25
CA GLU A 47 10.44 7.04 1.35
C GLU A 47 10.61 5.55 1.00
N GLN A 48 11.84 5.10 0.76
CA GLN A 48 12.13 3.69 0.52
C GLN A 48 11.81 2.81 1.72
N LYS A 49 12.07 3.29 2.94
CA LYS A 49 11.69 2.58 4.17
C LYS A 49 10.18 2.52 4.31
N ASP A 50 9.48 3.61 4.02
CA ASP A 50 8.01 3.68 4.12
C ASP A 50 7.34 2.78 3.08
N ILE A 51 7.83 2.74 1.84
CA ILE A 51 7.39 1.79 0.81
C ILE A 51 7.60 0.36 1.31
N LYS A 52 8.79 0.03 1.80
CA LYS A 52 9.09 -1.31 2.27
C LYS A 52 8.19 -1.73 3.44
N SER A 53 7.96 -0.85 4.41
CA SER A 53 7.08 -1.15 5.54
C SER A 53 5.64 -1.35 5.10
N THR A 54 5.12 -0.52 4.18
CA THR A 54 3.77 -0.65 3.63
C THR A 54 3.63 -1.94 2.81
N MET A 55 4.65 -2.33 2.03
CA MET A 55 4.65 -3.60 1.31
C MET A 55 4.64 -4.82 2.24
N LEU A 56 5.30 -4.73 3.38
CA LEU A 56 5.22 -5.78 4.40
C LEU A 56 3.81 -5.89 4.99
N LEU A 57 3.14 -4.77 5.25
CA LEU A 57 1.74 -4.77 5.72
C LEU A 57 0.81 -5.39 4.67
N ILE A 58 0.95 -5.02 3.40
CA ILE A 58 0.17 -5.60 2.29
C ILE A 58 0.39 -7.11 2.20
N ARG A 59 1.64 -7.56 2.26
CA ARG A 59 1.96 -9.00 2.24
C ARG A 59 1.28 -9.75 3.38
N ASP A 60 1.32 -9.20 4.59
CA ASP A 60 0.75 -9.85 5.75
C ASP A 60 -0.79 -9.82 5.71
N GLU A 61 -1.38 -8.75 5.17
CA GLU A 61 -2.82 -8.65 4.91
C GLU A 61 -3.28 -9.69 3.87
N LEU A 62 -2.58 -9.80 2.73
CA LEU A 62 -2.89 -10.80 1.70
C LEU A 62 -2.73 -12.23 2.22
N LYS A 63 -1.73 -12.48 3.07
CA LYS A 63 -1.56 -13.78 3.71
C LYS A 63 -2.74 -14.14 4.63
N ASN A 64 -3.25 -13.17 5.37
CA ASN A 64 -4.43 -13.36 6.20
C ASN A 64 -5.70 -13.56 5.36
N ASN A 65 -5.88 -12.76 4.31
CA ASN A 65 -7.00 -12.92 3.38
C ASN A 65 -6.98 -14.31 2.73
N ARG A 66 -5.83 -14.78 2.29
CA ARG A 66 -5.65 -16.13 1.76
C ARG A 66 -6.05 -17.20 2.78
N LYS A 67 -5.60 -17.09 4.03
CA LYS A 67 -5.96 -18.03 5.10
C LYS A 67 -7.46 -18.05 5.36
N ASN A 68 -8.10 -16.87 5.37
CA ASN A 68 -9.55 -16.77 5.51
C ASN A 68 -10.28 -17.43 4.34
N PHE A 69 -9.78 -17.22 3.13
CA PHE A 69 -10.33 -17.85 1.93
C PHE A 69 -10.20 -19.38 1.97
N GLU A 70 -9.04 -19.92 2.30
CA GLU A 70 -8.80 -21.36 2.45
C GLU A 70 -9.74 -21.98 3.50
N LYS A 71 -9.99 -21.27 4.60
CA LYS A 71 -10.94 -21.69 5.62
C LYS A 71 -12.36 -21.80 5.05
N ILE A 72 -12.83 -20.77 4.35
CA ILE A 72 -14.17 -20.74 3.76
C ILE A 72 -14.34 -21.83 2.69
N VAL A 73 -13.34 -22.04 1.84
CA VAL A 73 -13.36 -23.13 0.85
C VAL A 73 -13.52 -24.50 1.54
N SER A 74 -12.80 -24.71 2.65
CA SER A 74 -12.96 -25.97 3.41
C SER A 74 -14.35 -26.13 4.02
N GLU A 75 -14.96 -25.03 4.45
CA GLU A 75 -16.33 -25.01 4.98
C GLU A 75 -17.37 -25.26 3.90
N PHE A 76 -17.23 -24.67 2.71
CA PHE A 76 -18.10 -24.97 1.57
C PHE A 76 -18.02 -26.44 1.13
N SER A 77 -16.83 -27.03 1.16
CA SER A 77 -16.66 -28.46 0.87
C SER A 77 -17.41 -29.36 1.87
N ALA A 78 -17.53 -28.93 3.12
CA ALA A 78 -18.36 -29.62 4.11
C ALA A 78 -19.86 -29.48 3.80
N ASP A 79 -20.29 -28.30 3.36
CA ASP A 79 -21.69 -28.05 2.97
C ASP A 79 -22.07 -28.83 1.71
N GLU A 80 -21.16 -28.97 0.75
CA GLU A 80 -21.34 -29.81 -0.44
C GLU A 80 -21.58 -31.28 -0.06
N ARG A 81 -20.75 -31.82 0.85
CA ARG A 81 -20.94 -33.20 1.34
C ARG A 81 -22.26 -33.38 2.09
N LEU A 82 -22.68 -32.40 2.89
CA LEU A 82 -23.99 -32.43 3.54
C LEU A 82 -25.12 -32.41 2.50
N SER A 83 -25.00 -31.55 1.50
CA SER A 83 -26.00 -31.48 0.41
C SER A 83 -26.11 -32.80 -0.37
N ALA A 84 -24.98 -33.42 -0.68
CA ALA A 84 -24.95 -34.73 -1.32
C ALA A 84 -25.64 -35.82 -0.47
N LEU A 85 -25.36 -35.83 0.85
CA LEU A 85 -25.99 -36.77 1.78
C LEU A 85 -27.51 -36.55 1.86
N LEU A 86 -27.97 -35.30 1.87
CA LEU A 86 -29.40 -34.99 1.88
C LEU A 86 -30.10 -35.43 0.58
N VAL A 87 -29.47 -35.23 -0.56
CA VAL A 87 -29.99 -35.67 -1.87
C VAL A 87 -30.07 -37.21 -1.92
N GLU A 88 -29.07 -37.93 -1.47
CA GLU A 88 -29.03 -39.39 -1.39
C GLU A 88 -30.20 -39.96 -0.58
N HIS A 89 -30.66 -39.22 0.42
CA HIS A 89 -31.76 -39.59 1.32
C HIS A 89 -33.09 -38.88 0.99
N ASP A 90 -33.30 -38.45 -0.26
CA ASP A 90 -34.53 -37.79 -0.75
C ASP A 90 -34.92 -36.57 0.14
N MET A 91 -33.96 -35.82 0.65
CA MET A 91 -34.13 -34.68 1.59
C MET A 91 -34.83 -35.07 2.89
N ASN A 92 -34.94 -36.35 3.21
CA ASN A 92 -35.55 -36.86 4.42
C ASN A 92 -34.46 -37.05 5.53
N VAL A 93 -34.29 -36.05 6.37
CA VAL A 93 -33.29 -36.06 7.45
C VAL A 93 -33.47 -37.25 8.44
N ARG A 94 -34.70 -37.79 8.53
CA ARG A 94 -35.01 -38.92 9.47
C ARG A 94 -34.41 -40.24 9.00
N THR A 95 -34.10 -40.39 7.73
CA THR A 95 -33.48 -41.61 7.17
C THR A 95 -31.98 -41.58 7.26
N ILE A 96 -31.39 -40.45 7.57
CA ILE A 96 -29.92 -40.28 7.69
C ILE A 96 -29.46 -40.77 9.06
N PRO A 97 -28.40 -41.58 9.15
CA PRO A 97 -27.83 -41.99 10.43
C PRO A 97 -27.41 -40.79 11.27
N GLU A 98 -27.75 -40.82 12.57
CA GLU A 98 -27.48 -39.70 13.47
C GLU A 98 -25.97 -39.33 13.55
N ASP A 99 -25.10 -40.34 13.48
CA ASP A 99 -23.65 -40.08 13.50
C ASP A 99 -23.15 -39.36 12.27
N SER A 100 -23.78 -39.59 11.10
CA SER A 100 -23.49 -38.85 9.88
C SER A 100 -23.96 -37.40 9.96
N LEU A 101 -25.07 -37.14 10.62
CA LEU A 101 -25.58 -35.78 10.85
C LEU A 101 -24.79 -35.01 11.91
N LYS A 102 -24.27 -35.66 12.92
CA LYS A 102 -23.46 -35.01 13.99
C LYS A 102 -22.27 -34.26 13.46
N GLN A 103 -21.58 -34.79 12.43
CA GLN A 103 -20.42 -34.14 11.84
C GLN A 103 -20.76 -32.82 11.13
N PHE A 104 -22.02 -32.65 10.68
CA PHE A 104 -22.48 -31.45 9.96
C PHE A 104 -23.28 -30.49 10.86
N ARG A 105 -23.39 -30.78 12.16
CA ARG A 105 -24.22 -30.00 13.09
C ARG A 105 -23.89 -28.52 13.08
N TYR A 106 -22.61 -28.16 12.92
CA TYR A 106 -22.16 -26.77 12.88
C TYR A 106 -22.33 -26.14 11.50
N SER A 107 -22.51 -26.92 10.44
CA SER A 107 -22.73 -26.43 9.08
C SER A 107 -24.18 -26.04 8.83
N MET A 108 -25.11 -26.70 9.52
CA MET A 108 -26.55 -26.46 9.35
C MET A 108 -26.95 -25.07 9.85
N GLY A 109 -27.45 -24.22 8.95
CA GLY A 109 -28.03 -22.93 9.30
C GLY A 109 -27.00 -21.79 9.47
N GLN A 110 -25.75 -22.00 9.14
CA GLN A 110 -24.76 -20.93 9.15
C GLN A 110 -24.70 -20.26 7.76
N ILE A 111 -24.87 -18.93 7.77
CA ILE A 111 -24.58 -18.11 6.58
C ILE A 111 -23.07 -17.88 6.55
N ARG A 112 -22.42 -18.35 5.49
CA ARG A 112 -20.97 -18.20 5.31
C ARG A 112 -20.71 -17.05 4.39
N SER A 113 -19.90 -16.12 4.84
CA SER A 113 -19.49 -14.96 4.07
C SER A 113 -17.99 -14.83 4.09
N PHE A 114 -17.41 -14.56 2.94
CA PHE A 114 -15.98 -14.23 2.85
C PHE A 114 -15.80 -12.75 3.15
N PHE A 115 -15.05 -12.46 4.20
CA PHE A 115 -14.62 -11.11 4.51
C PHE A 115 -13.12 -11.00 4.27
N TYR A 116 -12.74 -10.01 3.49
CA TYR A 116 -11.35 -9.68 3.25
C TYR A 116 -11.05 -8.28 3.78
N THR A 117 -9.78 -8.02 4.06
CA THR A 117 -9.29 -6.71 4.46
C THR A 117 -8.43 -6.12 3.35
N ARG A 118 -8.51 -4.78 3.16
CA ARG A 118 -7.72 -4.03 2.19
C ARG A 118 -7.11 -2.76 2.75
N ASN A 119 -7.00 -2.69 4.08
CA ASN A 119 -6.55 -1.49 4.78
C ASN A 119 -5.15 -1.08 4.38
N ALA A 120 -4.25 -2.04 4.20
CA ALA A 120 -2.87 -1.77 3.79
C ALA A 120 -2.79 -1.24 2.35
N LEU A 121 -3.62 -1.75 1.44
CA LEU A 121 -3.75 -1.22 0.09
C LEU A 121 -4.31 0.21 0.11
N ASP A 122 -5.31 0.49 0.93
CA ASP A 122 -5.91 1.82 1.05
C ASP A 122 -4.89 2.83 1.62
N ILE A 123 -4.05 2.43 2.58
CA ILE A 123 -2.93 3.23 3.06
C ILE A 123 -1.97 3.55 1.90
N LEU A 124 -1.60 2.55 1.09
CA LEU A 124 -0.74 2.76 -0.07
C LEU A 124 -1.36 3.72 -1.09
N LYS A 125 -2.66 3.55 -1.41
CA LYS A 125 -3.40 4.39 -2.36
C LYS A 125 -3.52 5.85 -1.89
N ASN A 126 -3.76 6.06 -0.61
CA ASN A 126 -3.93 7.38 -0.03
C ASN A 126 -2.60 8.08 0.26
N SER A 127 -1.50 7.35 0.27
CA SER A 127 -0.16 7.91 0.39
C SER A 127 0.43 8.23 -0.99
N MET A 128 1.34 9.19 -1.04
CA MET A 128 2.11 9.49 -2.26
C MET A 128 3.10 8.37 -2.63
N LEU A 129 3.21 7.32 -1.81
CA LEU A 129 4.17 6.22 -1.99
C LEU A 129 3.88 5.40 -3.25
N MET A 130 2.60 5.27 -3.62
CA MET A 130 2.20 4.54 -4.83
C MET A 130 2.85 5.09 -6.11
N GLN A 131 3.02 6.42 -6.20
CA GLN A 131 3.65 7.07 -7.35
C GLN A 131 5.15 6.80 -7.43
N LYS A 132 5.78 6.52 -6.29
CA LYS A 132 7.23 6.31 -6.13
C LYS A 132 7.66 4.86 -6.36
N ILE A 133 6.72 3.94 -6.49
CA ILE A 133 6.99 2.56 -6.86
C ILE A 133 7.31 2.53 -8.35
N SER A 134 8.53 2.08 -8.68
CA SER A 134 9.02 2.04 -10.06
C SER A 134 8.34 0.95 -10.88
N ASP A 135 8.06 -0.20 -10.27
CA ASP A 135 7.45 -1.35 -10.92
C ASP A 135 5.93 -1.16 -10.98
N LYS A 136 5.47 -0.63 -12.12
CA LYS A 136 4.04 -0.37 -12.38
C LYS A 136 3.27 -1.65 -12.70
N GLU A 137 3.92 -2.64 -13.28
CA GLU A 137 3.31 -3.93 -13.62
C GLU A 137 2.99 -4.71 -12.34
N PHE A 138 3.93 -4.76 -11.41
CA PHE A 138 3.69 -5.30 -10.08
C PHE A 138 2.52 -4.59 -9.38
N LEU A 139 2.47 -3.26 -9.47
CA LEU A 139 1.43 -2.46 -8.84
C LEU A 139 0.04 -2.77 -9.40
N LEU A 140 -0.09 -2.91 -10.73
CA LEU A 140 -1.35 -3.31 -11.38
C LEU A 140 -1.75 -4.71 -10.94
N SER A 141 -0.83 -5.67 -10.98
CA SER A 141 -1.09 -7.04 -10.51
C SER A 141 -1.56 -7.09 -9.06
N LEU A 142 -0.99 -6.23 -8.21
CA LEU A 142 -1.42 -6.11 -6.81
C LEU A 142 -2.86 -5.62 -6.69
N ILE A 143 -3.24 -4.61 -7.47
CA ILE A 143 -4.60 -4.06 -7.50
C ILE A 143 -5.57 -5.13 -7.98
N ASP A 144 -5.24 -5.85 -9.06
CA ASP A 144 -6.07 -6.90 -9.63
C ASP A 144 -6.38 -8.02 -8.62
N VAL A 145 -5.40 -8.40 -7.80
CA VAL A 145 -5.61 -9.38 -6.72
C VAL A 145 -6.68 -8.90 -5.73
N TYR A 146 -6.63 -7.63 -5.32
CA TYR A 146 -7.63 -7.09 -4.40
C TYR A 146 -9.00 -6.91 -5.05
N ASP A 147 -9.05 -6.57 -6.32
CA ASP A 147 -10.31 -6.46 -7.06
C ASP A 147 -10.95 -7.85 -7.23
N CYS A 148 -10.17 -8.90 -7.48
CA CYS A 148 -10.69 -10.27 -7.45
C CYS A 148 -11.30 -10.63 -6.09
N LEU A 149 -10.68 -10.25 -4.98
CA LEU A 149 -11.21 -10.47 -3.64
C LEU A 149 -12.52 -9.69 -3.41
N LEU A 150 -12.65 -8.49 -3.99
CA LEU A 150 -13.86 -7.68 -3.91
C LEU A 150 -15.05 -8.39 -4.58
N TYR A 151 -14.84 -8.98 -5.76
CA TYR A 151 -15.90 -9.70 -6.49
C TYR A 151 -16.31 -11.01 -5.83
N THR A 152 -15.45 -11.62 -5.01
CA THR A 152 -15.76 -12.84 -4.26
C THR A 152 -16.41 -12.57 -2.91
N SER A 153 -16.43 -11.31 -2.46
CA SER A 153 -17.08 -10.91 -1.21
C SER A 153 -18.56 -10.57 -1.46
N PRO A 154 -19.47 -10.92 -0.53
CA PRO A 154 -20.87 -10.53 -0.65
C PRO A 154 -21.00 -9.00 -0.68
N SER A 155 -21.90 -8.51 -1.53
CA SER A 155 -22.20 -7.09 -1.60
C SER A 155 -22.79 -6.60 -0.27
N PRO A 156 -22.40 -5.41 0.21
CA PRO A 156 -23.02 -4.83 1.42
C PRO A 156 -24.52 -4.51 1.27
N ARG A 157 -25.11 -4.80 0.11
CA ARG A 157 -26.53 -4.54 -0.22
C ARG A 157 -27.40 -5.80 -0.25
N ASP A 158 -26.79 -6.97 -0.08
CA ASP A 158 -27.47 -8.26 0.04
C ASP A 158 -27.60 -8.65 1.52
#